data_348492485d96772acaaeec8c75a7aea4
#
_entry.id   348492485d96772acaaeec8c75a7aea4
#
_cell.length_a   1.000
_cell.length_b   1.000
_cell.length_c   1.000
_cell.angle_alpha   90.00
_cell.angle_beta   90.00
_cell.angle_gamma   90.00
#
_symmetry.space_group_name_H-M   'P 1'
#
loop_
_entity.id
_entity.type
_entity.pdbx_description
1 polymer ?
#
loop_
_entity_poly.entity_id
_entity_poly.type
_entity_poly.pdbx_seq_one_letter_code
_entity_poly.pdbx_strand_id
1 'polypeptide(L)'
;VTSSHADVSRRSASMPFKRFAAVTVGFAAMLAAQAAFSFGFEDVAEQAKTLSQRGYNAPQSNLSDPLSKLQYQDYAKISFKKDHAVWADQNLPFTLSFFHEGMHYNTPIKVNTINGEDVKAVKYSPDDFNFGDLKIDPEALKNLGFAGFKINYPINSERKEEVMVFLGASYFRVVGKGQRYGLSGRGLAIDTALSSGEEFPRFKEFWVVRPEPDDKYLTIYALLDSPSATGAYRYILRPGDDAVVDVQSQIYLRREVTKLGIAPLTSMFLYGPNQPSPSVNYRPAIHDSNGLAVNASEGDWVWRPLVNPKKLAVNSFQANNPRGFGLLQRSHNFRDYQDLDDRYDLRPSAWIEPQNGWGEGQVELVEIPTPNETNDNIVSFWRPTTSLQPGQPIDFNYRINWTTNEAKFHNPDLAWVTQTLRSRGEIKKTNLVREPDGTTSFVLDFVGPGLKALAPDANVTADISMGDNGELVSSNVERNPVFGGYRLELRMKPKDPAKPIDTRAFLKDGQGQRLSETWSNMLPSDA
;
A
#
# COMPACT_ATOMS: atom_id res chain seq x y z
N VAL A 1 -30.21 -69.03 -14.11
CA VAL A 1 -31.39 -69.76 -14.61
C VAL A 1 -32.10 -68.81 -15.57
N THR A 2 -31.78 -68.98 -16.82
CA THR A 2 -32.56 -69.31 -18.02
C THR A 2 -33.50 -68.19 -18.46
N SER A 3 -33.19 -67.59 -19.60
CA SER A 3 -33.56 -67.95 -20.99
C SER A 3 -35.01 -67.59 -21.29
N SER A 4 -35.49 -67.12 -22.38
CA SER A 4 -35.06 -67.28 -23.78
C SER A 4 -36.05 -66.43 -24.66
N HIS A 5 -35.58 -65.99 -25.76
CA HIS A 5 -36.16 -66.07 -27.16
C HIS A 5 -37.64 -65.88 -27.37
N ALA A 6 -38.13 -65.20 -28.37
CA ALA A 6 -37.95 -65.28 -29.82
C ALA A 6 -38.82 -64.17 -30.44
N ASP A 7 -38.53 -63.47 -31.41
CA ASP A 7 -38.36 -63.61 -32.87
C ASP A 7 -39.67 -63.73 -33.69
N VAL A 8 -39.58 -63.17 -34.90
CA VAL A 8 -40.46 -63.38 -36.10
C VAL A 8 -41.51 -62.30 -36.38
N SER A 9 -41.48 -61.55 -37.35
CA SER A 9 -41.16 -61.40 -38.73
C SER A 9 -42.32 -60.76 -39.53
N ARG A 10 -41.94 -59.91 -40.45
CA ARG A 10 -42.44 -59.67 -41.82
C ARG A 10 -43.92 -59.29 -42.13
N ARG A 11 -44.15 -58.21 -42.79
CA ARG A 11 -44.23 -58.01 -44.30
C ARG A 11 -44.75 -56.66 -44.64
N SER A 12 -44.00 -55.96 -45.40
CA SER A 12 -44.20 -55.23 -46.66
C SER A 12 -45.62 -55.03 -47.22
N ALA A 13 -45.92 -53.81 -47.62
CA ALA A 13 -46.54 -53.49 -48.93
C ALA A 13 -46.40 -52.00 -49.29
N SER A 14 -46.11 -51.81 -50.51
CA SER A 14 -45.65 -50.69 -51.28
C SER A 14 -46.71 -49.63 -51.66
N MET A 15 -46.30 -48.35 -51.80
CA MET A 15 -46.52 -47.32 -52.86
C MET A 15 -47.92 -46.89 -53.23
N PRO A 16 -48.09 -45.71 -53.94
CA PRO A 16 -47.30 -44.49 -54.11
C PRO A 16 -48.11 -43.15 -54.18
N PHE A 17 -47.36 -42.02 -54.38
CA PHE A 17 -47.77 -40.74 -55.02
C PHE A 17 -48.50 -39.67 -54.19
N LYS A 18 -47.98 -38.48 -54.00
CA LYS A 18 -47.78 -37.37 -54.99
C LYS A 18 -47.05 -36.20 -54.33
N ARG A 19 -46.19 -35.56 -55.10
CA ARG A 19 -45.44 -34.34 -54.85
C ARG A 19 -46.36 -33.16 -54.51
N PHE A 20 -45.99 -32.37 -53.48
CA PHE A 20 -46.11 -30.91 -53.50
C PHE A 20 -44.90 -30.32 -52.82
N ALA A 21 -44.09 -29.64 -53.63
CA ALA A 21 -42.98 -28.82 -53.13
C ALA A 21 -43.57 -27.53 -52.57
N ALA A 22 -43.35 -27.32 -51.28
CA ALA A 22 -43.47 -25.99 -50.68
C ALA A 22 -42.06 -25.58 -50.18
N VAL A 23 -41.46 -24.68 -50.95
CA VAL A 23 -40.23 -23.98 -50.59
C VAL A 23 -40.58 -23.00 -49.47
N THR A 24 -40.30 -23.36 -48.24
CA THR A 24 -40.33 -22.41 -47.15
C THR A 24 -38.89 -21.91 -46.96
N VAL A 25 -38.62 -20.71 -47.48
CA VAL A 25 -37.43 -19.94 -47.19
C VAL A 25 -37.56 -19.50 -45.74
N GLY A 26 -36.92 -20.27 -44.86
CA GLY A 26 -36.73 -19.87 -43.47
C GLY A 26 -35.64 -18.82 -43.40
N PHE A 27 -36.00 -17.54 -43.24
CA PHE A 27 -35.13 -16.49 -42.79
C PHE A 27 -34.73 -16.83 -41.34
N ALA A 28 -33.62 -17.53 -41.15
CA ALA A 28 -32.94 -17.59 -39.89
C ALA A 28 -32.30 -16.22 -39.68
N ALA A 29 -33.00 -15.33 -38.99
CA ALA A 29 -32.41 -14.13 -38.43
C ALA A 29 -31.41 -14.59 -37.35
N MET A 30 -30.14 -14.66 -37.70
CA MET A 30 -29.06 -14.66 -36.73
C MET A 30 -29.11 -13.29 -36.02
N LEU A 31 -29.76 -13.23 -34.88
CA LEU A 31 -29.52 -12.25 -33.87
C LEU A 31 -28.12 -12.56 -33.32
N ALA A 32 -27.09 -12.04 -33.99
CA ALA A 32 -25.80 -11.83 -33.34
C ALA A 32 -26.09 -10.84 -32.23
N ALA A 33 -26.22 -11.34 -31.00
CA ALA A 33 -26.09 -10.52 -29.81
C ALA A 33 -24.69 -9.92 -29.91
N GLN A 34 -24.57 -8.68 -30.38
CA GLN A 34 -23.38 -7.89 -30.17
C GLN A 34 -23.26 -7.81 -28.65
N ALA A 35 -22.28 -8.55 -28.09
CA ALA A 35 -21.85 -8.30 -26.73
C ALA A 35 -21.47 -6.83 -26.69
N ALA A 36 -22.28 -6.04 -25.99
CA ALA A 36 -21.96 -4.65 -25.73
C ALA A 36 -20.62 -4.62 -25.02
N PHE A 37 -19.58 -4.16 -25.70
CA PHE A 37 -18.26 -4.00 -25.11
C PHE A 37 -18.30 -2.74 -24.25
N SER A 38 -18.54 -2.92 -22.95
CA SER A 38 -18.33 -1.85 -21.97
C SER A 38 -16.83 -1.63 -21.79
N PHE A 39 -16.40 -0.36 -21.76
CA PHE A 39 -15.02 0.03 -21.48
C PHE A 39 -14.54 -0.59 -20.16
N GLY A 40 -13.37 -1.19 -20.16
CA GLY A 40 -12.85 -1.91 -19.02
C GLY A 40 -11.32 -1.95 -18.94
N PHE A 41 -10.80 -2.85 -18.11
CA PHE A 41 -9.37 -3.00 -17.87
C PHE A 41 -8.58 -3.30 -19.15
N GLU A 42 -9.11 -4.14 -20.02
CA GLU A 42 -8.44 -4.53 -21.27
C GLU A 42 -8.25 -3.34 -22.22
N ASP A 43 -9.18 -2.39 -22.23
CA ASP A 43 -9.06 -1.17 -23.05
C ASP A 43 -7.90 -0.30 -22.54
N VAL A 44 -7.73 -0.20 -21.21
CA VAL A 44 -6.62 0.54 -20.61
C VAL A 44 -5.31 -0.23 -20.82
N ALA A 45 -5.32 -1.55 -20.75
CA ALA A 45 -4.15 -2.40 -21.00
C ALA A 45 -3.64 -2.24 -22.45
N GLU A 46 -4.54 -2.22 -23.43
CA GLU A 46 -4.17 -1.97 -24.84
C GLU A 46 -3.65 -0.54 -25.05
N GLN A 47 -4.23 0.46 -24.37
CA GLN A 47 -3.68 1.82 -24.37
C GLN A 47 -2.28 1.88 -23.76
N ALA A 48 -2.04 1.22 -22.62
CA ALA A 48 -0.73 1.15 -21.98
C ALA A 48 0.30 0.48 -22.89
N LYS A 49 -0.06 -0.64 -23.51
CA LYS A 49 0.77 -1.36 -24.49
C LYS A 49 1.13 -0.48 -25.68
N THR A 50 0.15 0.14 -26.30
CA THR A 50 0.36 1.05 -27.44
C THR A 50 1.24 2.23 -27.03
N LEU A 51 1.02 2.80 -25.84
CA LEU A 51 1.79 3.91 -25.31
C LEU A 51 3.26 3.51 -25.04
N SER A 52 3.51 2.28 -24.59
CA SER A 52 4.87 1.76 -24.36
C SER A 52 5.71 1.65 -25.63
N GLN A 53 5.07 1.48 -26.79
CA GLN A 53 5.72 1.37 -28.09
C GLN A 53 6.13 2.73 -28.67
N ARG A 54 5.73 3.83 -28.02
CA ARG A 54 6.05 5.19 -28.42
C ARG A 54 7.07 5.79 -27.44
N GLY A 55 7.83 6.79 -27.92
CA GLY A 55 8.67 7.60 -27.04
C GLY A 55 7.85 8.31 -25.97
N TYR A 56 8.42 8.45 -24.77
CA TYR A 56 7.79 9.21 -23.71
C TYR A 56 7.67 10.69 -24.08
N ASN A 57 6.50 11.25 -23.90
CA ASN A 57 6.23 12.67 -24.07
C ASN A 57 5.92 13.27 -22.68
N ALA A 58 6.87 14.04 -22.17
CA ALA A 58 6.72 14.71 -20.89
C ALA A 58 5.54 15.69 -20.93
N PRO A 59 4.67 15.69 -19.93
CA PRO A 59 3.56 16.64 -19.88
C PRO A 59 4.08 18.08 -19.79
N GLN A 60 3.40 18.97 -20.50
CA GLN A 60 3.67 20.40 -20.41
C GLN A 60 2.80 21.01 -19.30
N SER A 61 3.39 21.87 -18.49
CA SER A 61 2.65 22.68 -17.52
C SER A 61 2.12 23.94 -18.18
N ASN A 62 0.83 24.22 -17.98
CA ASN A 62 0.20 25.48 -18.37
C ASN A 62 0.01 26.43 -17.17
N LEU A 63 0.59 26.08 -16.02
CA LEU A 63 0.43 26.81 -14.78
C LEU A 63 1.17 28.13 -14.83
N SER A 64 0.45 29.23 -14.59
CA SER A 64 1.03 30.57 -14.53
C SER A 64 1.90 30.76 -13.29
N ASP A 65 2.82 31.72 -13.35
CA ASP A 65 3.73 32.07 -12.25
C ASP A 65 3.00 32.33 -10.92
N PRO A 66 1.91 33.09 -10.84
CA PRO A 66 1.20 33.29 -9.59
C PRO A 66 0.70 32.00 -8.94
N LEU A 67 0.20 31.05 -9.73
CA LEU A 67 -0.31 29.78 -9.23
C LEU A 67 0.83 28.82 -8.89
N SER A 68 1.91 28.77 -9.66
CA SER A 68 3.06 27.92 -9.41
C SER A 68 3.86 28.34 -8.17
N LYS A 69 3.79 29.60 -7.79
CA LYS A 69 4.50 30.19 -6.64
C LYS A 69 3.67 30.28 -5.37
N LEU A 70 2.43 29.77 -5.37
CA LEU A 70 1.60 29.72 -4.15
C LEU A 70 2.35 28.98 -3.03
N GLN A 71 2.24 29.51 -1.82
CA GLN A 71 2.66 28.81 -0.63
C GLN A 71 1.57 27.78 -0.23
N TYR A 72 1.94 26.78 0.55
CA TYR A 72 1.01 25.74 0.99
C TYR A 72 -0.27 26.30 1.63
N GLN A 73 -0.12 27.31 2.49
CA GLN A 73 -1.25 27.97 3.18
C GLN A 73 -2.23 28.63 2.21
N ASP A 74 -1.73 29.19 1.12
CA ASP A 74 -2.57 29.80 0.08
C ASP A 74 -3.20 28.73 -0.81
N TYR A 75 -2.43 27.72 -1.20
CA TYR A 75 -2.96 26.60 -1.97
C TYR A 75 -4.09 25.87 -1.20
N ALA A 76 -3.96 25.72 0.12
CA ALA A 76 -4.96 25.08 0.98
C ALA A 76 -6.31 25.84 1.02
N LYS A 77 -6.35 27.12 0.61
CA LYS A 77 -7.60 27.90 0.49
C LYS A 77 -8.42 27.51 -0.74
N ILE A 78 -7.78 26.85 -1.73
CA ILE A 78 -8.46 26.41 -2.95
C ILE A 78 -9.20 25.11 -2.64
N SER A 79 -10.51 25.14 -2.71
CA SER A 79 -11.35 23.97 -2.41
C SER A 79 -12.40 23.74 -3.50
N PHE A 80 -12.69 22.48 -3.76
CA PHE A 80 -13.74 22.08 -4.69
C PHE A 80 -15.13 22.28 -4.05
N LYS A 81 -16.09 22.82 -4.78
CA LYS A 81 -17.46 23.01 -4.29
C LYS A 81 -18.17 21.67 -4.19
N LYS A 82 -18.71 21.35 -3.03
CA LYS A 82 -19.32 20.03 -2.74
C LYS A 82 -20.55 19.74 -3.59
N ASP A 83 -21.34 20.74 -3.91
CA ASP A 83 -22.52 20.68 -4.76
C ASP A 83 -22.20 20.51 -6.25
N HIS A 84 -20.97 20.79 -6.65
CA HIS A 84 -20.45 20.54 -8.00
C HIS A 84 -19.79 19.15 -8.16
N ALA A 85 -19.70 18.36 -7.08
CA ALA A 85 -19.10 17.03 -7.15
C ALA A 85 -19.84 16.13 -8.15
N VAL A 86 -19.09 15.33 -8.89
CA VAL A 86 -19.67 14.36 -9.83
C VAL A 86 -20.64 13.46 -9.06
N TRP A 87 -21.87 13.32 -9.58
CA TRP A 87 -23.00 12.57 -9.00
C TRP A 87 -23.58 13.16 -7.70
N ALA A 88 -23.29 14.41 -7.37
CA ALA A 88 -23.82 15.04 -6.15
C ALA A 88 -25.36 15.06 -6.09
N ASP A 89 -26.02 15.18 -7.24
CA ASP A 89 -27.47 15.27 -7.43
C ASP A 89 -28.17 13.93 -7.70
N GLN A 90 -27.42 12.82 -7.74
CA GLN A 90 -27.94 11.52 -8.21
C GLN A 90 -28.26 10.51 -7.10
N ASN A 91 -28.16 10.91 -5.83
CA ASN A 91 -28.39 10.02 -4.69
C ASN A 91 -27.60 8.69 -4.74
N LEU A 92 -26.36 8.76 -5.24
CA LEU A 92 -25.44 7.62 -5.31
C LEU A 92 -24.57 7.55 -4.06
N PRO A 93 -24.01 6.37 -3.71
CA PRO A 93 -23.18 6.24 -2.51
C PRO A 93 -21.86 7.00 -2.60
N PHE A 94 -21.31 7.16 -3.81
CA PHE A 94 -20.03 7.84 -4.03
C PHE A 94 -20.22 9.17 -4.77
N THR A 95 -19.29 10.10 -4.53
CA THR A 95 -19.12 11.32 -5.32
C THR A 95 -17.64 11.56 -5.58
N LEU A 96 -17.32 12.31 -6.65
CA LEU A 96 -15.95 12.71 -6.95
C LEU A 96 -15.82 14.22 -6.83
N SER A 97 -14.75 14.66 -6.20
CA SER A 97 -14.31 16.06 -6.14
C SER A 97 -12.84 16.15 -6.56
N PHE A 98 -12.36 17.35 -6.86
CA PHE A 98 -11.09 17.49 -7.55
C PHE A 98 -10.14 18.45 -6.84
N PHE A 99 -8.84 18.25 -7.10
CA PHE A 99 -7.80 19.19 -6.72
C PHE A 99 -7.49 20.11 -7.90
N HIS A 100 -7.34 21.39 -7.60
CA HIS A 100 -6.90 22.38 -8.55
C HIS A 100 -5.39 22.29 -8.78
N GLU A 101 -4.91 22.60 -9.97
CA GLU A 101 -3.49 22.81 -10.22
C GLU A 101 -2.96 24.00 -9.41
N GLY A 102 -1.75 23.91 -8.88
CA GLY A 102 -1.08 24.95 -8.11
C GLY A 102 0.17 24.43 -7.43
N MET A 103 1.06 25.31 -7.03
CA MET A 103 2.36 24.95 -6.44
C MET A 103 3.14 24.00 -7.39
N HIS A 104 3.60 22.87 -6.85
CA HIS A 104 4.26 21.80 -7.60
C HIS A 104 3.28 20.83 -8.28
N TYR A 105 1.98 20.94 -8.00
CA TYR A 105 0.94 20.18 -8.70
C TYR A 105 0.59 20.87 -10.03
N ASN A 106 1.50 20.80 -10.98
CA ASN A 106 1.51 21.55 -12.22
C ASN A 106 1.27 20.70 -13.46
N THR A 107 0.84 19.46 -13.27
CA THR A 107 0.61 18.51 -14.34
C THR A 107 -0.79 17.97 -14.23
N PRO A 108 -1.71 18.32 -15.15
CA PRO A 108 -3.08 17.89 -15.08
C PRO A 108 -3.24 16.40 -15.40
N ILE A 109 -4.25 15.80 -14.79
CA ILE A 109 -4.78 14.48 -15.11
C ILE A 109 -6.09 14.62 -15.88
N LYS A 110 -6.45 13.56 -16.61
CA LYS A 110 -7.79 13.41 -17.17
C LYS A 110 -8.61 12.45 -16.33
N VAL A 111 -9.87 12.79 -16.10
CA VAL A 111 -10.81 11.92 -15.40
C VAL A 111 -12.05 11.75 -16.26
N ASN A 112 -12.45 10.50 -16.47
CA ASN A 112 -13.64 10.13 -17.21
C ASN A 112 -14.59 9.36 -16.29
N THR A 113 -15.87 9.44 -16.53
CA THR A 113 -16.89 8.58 -15.91
C THR A 113 -17.41 7.58 -16.95
N ILE A 114 -17.70 6.36 -16.49
CA ILE A 114 -18.28 5.30 -17.29
C ILE A 114 -19.70 5.04 -16.78
N ASN A 115 -20.68 5.11 -17.68
CA ASN A 115 -22.07 4.73 -17.40
C ASN A 115 -22.56 3.78 -18.49
N GLY A 116 -22.48 2.47 -18.23
CA GLY A 116 -22.70 1.46 -19.26
C GLY A 116 -21.66 1.57 -20.38
N GLU A 117 -22.11 1.87 -21.59
CA GLU A 117 -21.25 2.08 -22.77
C GLU A 117 -20.77 3.53 -22.92
N ASP A 118 -21.33 4.45 -22.15
CA ASP A 118 -21.09 5.88 -22.28
C ASP A 118 -19.89 6.30 -21.43
N VAL A 119 -18.82 6.74 -22.09
CA VAL A 119 -17.60 7.27 -21.45
C VAL A 119 -17.55 8.77 -21.66
N LYS A 120 -17.57 9.53 -20.55
CA LYS A 120 -17.60 11.01 -20.56
C LYS A 120 -16.43 11.59 -19.80
N ALA A 121 -15.68 12.48 -20.44
CA ALA A 121 -14.66 13.28 -19.77
C ALA A 121 -15.30 14.29 -18.82
N VAL A 122 -14.79 14.35 -17.58
CA VAL A 122 -15.09 15.42 -16.63
C VAL A 122 -14.28 16.65 -17.03
N LYS A 123 -14.98 17.72 -17.36
CA LYS A 123 -14.35 18.95 -17.83
C LYS A 123 -13.99 19.83 -16.64
N TYR A 124 -12.79 20.40 -16.67
CA TYR A 124 -12.39 21.43 -15.71
C TYR A 124 -13.18 22.70 -15.94
N SER A 125 -13.61 23.31 -14.84
CA SER A 125 -14.12 24.69 -14.81
C SER A 125 -13.62 25.40 -13.54
N PRO A 126 -13.10 26.62 -13.63
CA PRO A 126 -12.75 27.40 -12.44
C PRO A 126 -13.96 27.69 -11.55
N ASP A 127 -15.19 27.67 -12.11
CA ASP A 127 -16.43 27.86 -11.36
C ASP A 127 -16.74 26.73 -10.39
N ASP A 128 -16.09 25.56 -10.54
CA ASP A 128 -16.23 24.44 -9.62
C ASP A 128 -15.42 24.61 -8.34
N PHE A 129 -14.58 25.65 -8.27
CA PHE A 129 -13.68 25.87 -7.15
C PHE A 129 -14.03 27.15 -6.37
N ASN A 130 -13.71 27.11 -5.10
CA ASN A 130 -13.69 28.26 -4.21
C ASN A 130 -12.22 28.62 -3.94
N PHE A 131 -11.83 29.84 -4.22
CA PHE A 131 -10.46 30.33 -4.09
C PHE A 131 -10.23 31.13 -2.78
N GLY A 132 -11.23 31.19 -1.89
CA GLY A 132 -11.13 31.95 -0.65
C GLY A 132 -10.91 33.45 -0.93
N ASP A 133 -9.90 34.02 -0.29
CA ASP A 133 -9.49 35.44 -0.44
C ASP A 133 -8.38 35.65 -1.49
N LEU A 134 -7.99 34.60 -2.21
CA LEU A 134 -6.97 34.68 -3.25
C LEU A 134 -7.46 35.52 -4.43
N LYS A 135 -6.64 36.47 -4.84
CA LYS A 135 -6.89 37.28 -6.05
C LYS A 135 -6.14 36.67 -7.21
N ILE A 136 -6.82 35.82 -7.97
CA ILE A 136 -6.25 35.15 -9.15
C ILE A 136 -6.89 35.78 -10.39
N ASP A 137 -6.06 36.16 -11.37
CA ASP A 137 -6.53 36.61 -12.65
C ASP A 137 -7.36 35.51 -13.34
N PRO A 138 -8.61 35.74 -13.75
CA PRO A 138 -9.41 34.76 -14.46
C PRO A 138 -8.73 34.18 -15.73
N GLU A 139 -7.90 34.96 -16.40
CA GLU A 139 -7.14 34.48 -17.58
C GLU A 139 -6.13 33.39 -17.19
N ALA A 140 -5.54 33.47 -15.99
CA ALA A 140 -4.60 32.47 -15.47
C ALA A 140 -5.28 31.13 -15.13
N LEU A 141 -6.60 31.09 -15.04
CA LEU A 141 -7.39 29.88 -14.77
C LEU A 141 -7.85 29.18 -16.06
N LYS A 142 -7.67 29.83 -17.21
CA LYS A 142 -8.03 29.20 -18.49
C LYS A 142 -7.04 28.12 -18.88
N ASN A 143 -7.55 27.05 -19.51
CA ASN A 143 -6.77 25.93 -20.02
C ASN A 143 -5.98 25.15 -18.95
N LEU A 144 -6.42 25.21 -17.70
CA LEU A 144 -5.95 24.35 -16.63
C LEU A 144 -6.73 23.03 -16.59
N GLY A 145 -6.39 22.17 -15.64
CA GLY A 145 -7.03 20.90 -15.42
C GLY A 145 -7.08 20.55 -13.94
N PHE A 146 -7.33 19.29 -13.66
CA PHE A 146 -7.31 18.76 -12.30
C PHE A 146 -5.93 18.20 -11.98
N ALA A 147 -5.37 18.59 -10.82
CA ALA A 147 -4.11 18.01 -10.33
C ALA A 147 -4.29 16.58 -9.79
N GLY A 148 -5.49 16.26 -9.36
CA GLY A 148 -5.88 14.98 -8.78
C GLY A 148 -7.36 14.98 -8.46
N PHE A 149 -7.83 13.90 -7.83
CA PHE A 149 -9.23 13.81 -7.41
C PHE A 149 -9.40 13.03 -6.11
N LYS A 150 -10.55 13.22 -5.50
CA LYS A 150 -10.99 12.62 -4.25
C LYS A 150 -12.24 11.80 -4.49
N ILE A 151 -12.31 10.67 -3.82
CA ILE A 151 -13.50 9.83 -3.74
C ILE A 151 -14.11 10.03 -2.37
N ASN A 152 -15.39 10.39 -2.34
CA ASN A 152 -16.13 10.64 -1.12
C ASN A 152 -17.21 9.58 -0.94
N TYR A 153 -17.42 9.15 0.31
CA TYR A 153 -18.36 8.11 0.72
C TYR A 153 -18.88 8.41 2.15
N PRO A 154 -20.12 8.07 2.52
CA PRO A 154 -20.64 8.28 3.87
C PRO A 154 -20.07 7.23 4.84
N ILE A 155 -18.85 7.47 5.36
CA ILE A 155 -18.12 6.48 6.17
C ILE A 155 -18.24 6.73 7.68
N ASN A 156 -18.15 7.99 8.13
CA ASN A 156 -18.26 8.35 9.56
C ASN A 156 -19.64 8.88 9.94
N SER A 157 -20.38 9.37 8.97
CA SER A 157 -21.71 9.95 9.12
C SER A 157 -22.49 9.77 7.81
N GLU A 158 -23.71 10.30 7.75
CA GLU A 158 -24.49 10.36 6.50
C GLU A 158 -23.87 11.29 5.46
N ARG A 159 -22.96 12.16 5.87
CA ARG A 159 -22.23 13.06 4.96
C ARG A 159 -21.13 12.28 4.25
N LYS A 160 -21.00 12.54 2.97
CA LYS A 160 -19.90 11.99 2.18
C LYS A 160 -18.60 12.71 2.52
N GLU A 161 -17.63 11.95 2.98
CA GLU A 161 -16.29 12.39 3.37
C GLU A 161 -15.25 11.68 2.51
N GLU A 162 -14.06 12.26 2.43
CA GLU A 162 -12.95 11.67 1.67
C GLU A 162 -12.59 10.28 2.21
N VAL A 163 -12.52 9.30 1.33
CA VAL A 163 -12.08 7.93 1.65
C VAL A 163 -10.87 7.48 0.83
N MET A 164 -10.66 8.09 -0.34
CA MET A 164 -9.49 7.83 -1.19
C MET A 164 -9.16 9.07 -1.99
N VAL A 165 -7.85 9.33 -2.17
CA VAL A 165 -7.34 10.42 -3.00
C VAL A 165 -6.24 9.93 -3.92
N PHE A 166 -6.21 10.48 -5.14
CA PHE A 166 -5.10 10.41 -6.08
C PHE A 166 -4.56 11.82 -6.31
N LEU A 167 -3.31 12.06 -5.92
CA LEU A 167 -2.68 13.36 -6.08
C LEU A 167 -1.16 13.21 -6.16
N GLY A 168 -0.58 13.72 -7.24
CA GLY A 168 0.86 13.71 -7.50
C GLY A 168 1.39 12.36 -7.98
N ALA A 169 2.14 12.35 -9.07
CA ALA A 169 2.71 11.16 -9.70
C ALA A 169 1.71 9.98 -9.74
N SER A 170 2.03 8.85 -9.10
CA SER A 170 1.11 7.71 -8.97
C SER A 170 0.70 7.43 -7.52
N TYR A 171 0.78 8.44 -6.65
CA TYR A 171 0.42 8.33 -5.25
C TYR A 171 -1.10 8.27 -5.04
N PHE A 172 -1.49 7.47 -4.07
CA PHE A 172 -2.85 7.45 -3.54
C PHE A 172 -2.85 7.18 -2.04
N ARG A 173 -3.85 7.70 -1.35
CA ARG A 173 -4.06 7.49 0.08
C ARG A 173 -5.50 7.03 0.30
N VAL A 174 -5.70 6.18 1.30
CA VAL A 174 -7.00 5.60 1.61
C VAL A 174 -7.21 5.62 3.12
N VAL A 175 -8.43 5.80 3.56
CA VAL A 175 -8.83 5.73 4.96
C VAL A 175 -10.10 4.90 5.14
N GLY A 176 -10.15 4.13 6.21
CA GLY A 176 -11.34 3.50 6.73
C GLY A 176 -12.08 4.41 7.73
N LYS A 177 -13.12 3.87 8.35
CA LYS A 177 -13.93 4.57 9.34
C LYS A 177 -13.09 5.02 10.54
N GLY A 178 -13.20 6.29 10.89
CA GLY A 178 -12.49 6.90 12.03
C GLY A 178 -10.99 7.10 11.82
N GLN A 179 -10.45 6.74 10.65
CA GLN A 179 -9.03 6.89 10.34
C GLN A 179 -8.72 8.29 9.76
N ARG A 180 -7.45 8.64 9.82
CA ARG A 180 -6.88 9.81 9.12
C ARG A 180 -5.81 9.37 8.13
N TYR A 181 -5.57 10.16 7.09
CA TYR A 181 -4.51 9.88 6.12
C TYR A 181 -3.14 9.82 6.80
N GLY A 182 -2.41 8.77 6.52
CA GLY A 182 -1.02 8.57 6.88
C GLY A 182 -0.20 8.20 5.64
N LEU A 183 0.33 6.99 5.62
CA LEU A 183 1.13 6.49 4.50
C LEU A 183 0.36 6.45 3.18
N SER A 184 1.10 6.42 2.09
CA SER A 184 0.59 6.37 0.72
C SER A 184 0.90 5.03 0.05
N GLY A 185 0.02 4.58 -0.84
CA GLY A 185 0.35 3.64 -1.89
C GLY A 185 0.84 4.39 -3.14
N ARG A 186 1.55 3.70 -4.00
CA ARG A 186 1.98 4.19 -5.31
C ARG A 186 1.63 3.15 -6.39
N GLY A 187 1.42 3.59 -7.61
CA GLY A 187 1.24 2.68 -8.74
C GLY A 187 2.51 1.85 -9.00
N LEU A 188 3.64 2.51 -9.13
CA LEU A 188 4.92 1.89 -9.48
C LEU A 188 6.09 2.69 -8.92
N ALA A 189 7.18 2.01 -8.55
CA ALA A 189 8.44 2.63 -8.20
C ALA A 189 9.54 2.16 -9.17
N ILE A 190 10.38 3.09 -9.65
CA ILE A 190 11.48 2.79 -10.57
C ILE A 190 12.76 3.42 -10.04
N ASP A 191 13.78 2.59 -9.89
CA ASP A 191 15.13 2.99 -9.48
C ASP A 191 15.20 3.75 -8.15
N THR A 192 14.27 3.46 -7.23
CA THR A 192 14.23 4.05 -5.89
C THR A 192 15.52 3.79 -5.13
N ALA A 193 16.08 4.84 -4.54
CA ALA A 193 17.33 4.83 -3.77
C ALA A 193 18.58 4.46 -4.59
N LEU A 194 18.55 4.57 -5.90
CA LEU A 194 19.76 4.46 -6.73
C LEU A 194 20.43 5.84 -6.91
N SER A 195 21.76 5.82 -7.03
CA SER A 195 22.55 7.04 -7.27
C SER A 195 22.26 7.69 -8.63
N SER A 196 21.69 6.92 -9.58
CA SER A 196 21.22 7.41 -10.88
C SER A 196 19.97 8.30 -10.78
N GLY A 197 19.31 8.30 -9.63
CA GLY A 197 18.04 9.00 -9.40
C GLY A 197 16.82 8.11 -9.57
N GLU A 198 15.77 8.44 -8.84
CA GLU A 198 14.47 7.76 -8.91
C GLU A 198 13.63 8.34 -10.05
N GLU A 199 12.93 7.46 -10.77
CA GLU A 199 11.89 7.83 -11.73
C GLU A 199 10.53 7.69 -11.08
N PHE A 200 9.67 8.71 -11.22
CA PHE A 200 8.32 8.76 -10.66
C PHE A 200 7.28 8.57 -11.76
N PRO A 201 6.82 7.35 -12.02
CA PRO A 201 5.70 7.11 -12.92
C PRO A 201 4.45 7.85 -12.43
N ARG A 202 3.67 8.38 -13.39
CA ARG A 202 2.47 9.15 -13.08
C ARG A 202 1.22 8.50 -13.67
N PHE A 203 0.10 8.58 -12.97
CA PHE A 203 -1.19 8.37 -13.58
C PHE A 203 -1.57 9.61 -14.38
N LYS A 204 -1.87 9.41 -15.66
CA LYS A 204 -2.21 10.50 -16.57
C LYS A 204 -3.71 10.57 -16.90
N GLU A 205 -4.41 9.46 -16.79
CA GLU A 205 -5.82 9.37 -17.11
C GLU A 205 -6.52 8.31 -16.26
N PHE A 206 -7.75 8.60 -15.87
CA PHE A 206 -8.60 7.73 -15.06
C PHE A 206 -9.99 7.57 -15.67
N TRP A 207 -10.61 6.43 -15.40
CA TRP A 207 -11.99 6.13 -15.73
C TRP A 207 -12.67 5.57 -14.50
N VAL A 208 -13.71 6.23 -14.02
CA VAL A 208 -14.43 5.85 -12.81
C VAL A 208 -15.80 5.34 -13.20
N VAL A 209 -16.09 4.10 -12.84
CA VAL A 209 -17.39 3.48 -13.14
C VAL A 209 -18.44 4.11 -12.25
N ARG A 210 -19.54 4.61 -12.85
CA ARG A 210 -20.69 5.13 -12.11
C ARG A 210 -21.27 4.00 -11.26
N PRO A 211 -21.34 4.17 -9.91
CA PRO A 211 -21.90 3.14 -9.05
C PRO A 211 -23.44 3.08 -9.18
N GLU A 212 -24.00 1.92 -8.85
CA GLU A 212 -25.42 1.79 -8.59
C GLU A 212 -25.77 2.29 -7.17
N PRO A 213 -27.05 2.62 -6.89
CA PRO A 213 -27.44 3.19 -5.59
C PRO A 213 -27.08 2.33 -4.37
N ASP A 214 -27.05 1.00 -4.54
CA ASP A 214 -26.76 0.04 -3.44
C ASP A 214 -25.32 -0.45 -3.42
N ASP A 215 -24.44 0.04 -4.32
CA ASP A 215 -23.07 -0.41 -4.40
C ASP A 215 -22.26 -0.03 -3.15
N LYS A 216 -21.50 -0.99 -2.66
CA LYS A 216 -20.57 -0.82 -1.53
C LYS A 216 -19.11 -0.75 -1.98
N TYR A 217 -18.88 -0.60 -3.27
CA TYR A 217 -17.56 -0.51 -3.87
C TYR A 217 -17.56 0.47 -5.05
N LEU A 218 -16.38 0.93 -5.40
CA LEU A 218 -16.17 1.78 -6.58
C LEU A 218 -15.03 1.21 -7.43
N THR A 219 -15.25 1.11 -8.72
CA THR A 219 -14.24 0.65 -9.68
C THR A 219 -13.62 1.85 -10.39
N ILE A 220 -12.28 1.89 -10.38
CA ILE A 220 -11.47 2.94 -11.00
C ILE A 220 -10.44 2.27 -11.90
N TYR A 221 -10.34 2.70 -13.14
CA TYR A 221 -9.23 2.35 -14.03
C TYR A 221 -8.26 3.52 -14.13
N ALA A 222 -6.97 3.24 -14.28
CA ALA A 222 -5.93 4.25 -14.39
C ALA A 222 -4.88 3.85 -15.42
N LEU A 223 -4.43 4.82 -16.21
CA LEU A 223 -3.33 4.70 -17.16
C LEU A 223 -2.10 5.38 -16.61
N LEU A 224 -1.04 4.60 -16.40
CA LEU A 224 0.26 5.06 -15.91
C LEU A 224 1.22 5.29 -17.08
N ASP A 225 2.03 6.34 -16.98
CA ASP A 225 3.03 6.71 -17.97
C ASP A 225 4.30 7.26 -17.33
N SER A 226 5.45 6.88 -17.88
CA SER A 226 6.78 7.39 -17.48
C SER A 226 7.83 7.13 -18.57
N PRO A 227 9.04 7.70 -18.48
CA PRO A 227 10.12 7.45 -19.43
C PRO A 227 10.44 5.97 -19.65
N SER A 228 10.36 5.14 -18.60
CA SER A 228 10.77 3.73 -18.65
C SER A 228 9.62 2.74 -18.72
N ALA A 229 8.38 3.15 -18.35
CA ALA A 229 7.26 2.22 -18.24
C ALA A 229 5.90 2.87 -18.51
N THR A 230 4.96 2.04 -18.92
CA THR A 230 3.53 2.33 -18.92
C THR A 230 2.78 1.26 -18.15
N GLY A 231 1.55 1.53 -17.75
CA GLY A 231 0.77 0.52 -17.03
C GLY A 231 -0.72 0.81 -17.05
N ALA A 232 -1.48 -0.28 -17.03
CA ALA A 232 -2.91 -0.28 -16.80
C ALA A 232 -3.19 -0.77 -15.37
N TYR A 233 -4.08 -0.08 -14.69
CA TYR A 233 -4.49 -0.41 -13.33
C TYR A 233 -6.00 -0.45 -13.22
N ARG A 234 -6.50 -1.39 -12.43
CA ARG A 234 -7.88 -1.39 -11.92
C ARG A 234 -7.82 -1.39 -10.40
N TYR A 235 -8.46 -0.42 -9.79
CA TYR A 235 -8.68 -0.32 -8.36
C TYR A 235 -10.14 -0.61 -8.05
N ILE A 236 -10.41 -1.49 -7.10
CA ILE A 236 -11.74 -1.69 -6.54
C ILE A 236 -11.69 -1.29 -5.08
N LEU A 237 -12.24 -0.11 -4.78
CA LEU A 237 -12.29 0.44 -3.43
C LEU A 237 -13.54 -0.07 -2.70
N ARG A 238 -13.34 -0.64 -1.51
CA ARG A 238 -14.40 -1.02 -0.57
C ARG A 238 -14.21 -0.28 0.74
N PRO A 239 -14.92 0.85 0.95
CA PRO A 239 -14.91 1.55 2.22
C PRO A 239 -15.54 0.71 3.34
N GLY A 240 -15.03 0.84 4.56
CA GLY A 240 -15.52 0.13 5.73
C GLY A 240 -14.75 0.54 6.98
N ASP A 241 -14.88 -0.24 8.07
CA ASP A 241 -14.04 -0.06 9.26
C ASP A 241 -12.56 -0.14 8.88
N ASP A 242 -12.21 -1.13 8.05
CA ASP A 242 -11.03 -1.09 7.20
C ASP A 242 -11.43 -0.68 5.79
N ALA A 243 -10.57 0.05 5.10
CA ALA A 243 -10.71 0.23 3.68
C ALA A 243 -9.90 -0.83 2.95
N VAL A 244 -10.55 -1.52 2.01
CA VAL A 244 -9.93 -2.57 1.20
C VAL A 244 -9.85 -2.11 -0.25
N VAL A 245 -8.67 -2.23 -0.85
CA VAL A 245 -8.46 -1.90 -2.26
C VAL A 245 -7.87 -3.11 -2.98
N ASP A 246 -8.62 -3.68 -3.91
CA ASP A 246 -8.08 -4.69 -4.83
C ASP A 246 -7.44 -3.99 -6.03
N VAL A 247 -6.22 -4.38 -6.36
CA VAL A 247 -5.45 -3.82 -7.46
C VAL A 247 -5.12 -4.91 -8.46
N GLN A 248 -5.52 -4.69 -9.69
CA GLN A 248 -5.04 -5.43 -10.86
C GLN A 248 -4.13 -4.51 -11.65
N SER A 249 -2.94 -4.97 -12.00
CA SER A 249 -2.02 -4.17 -12.81
C SER A 249 -1.40 -4.98 -13.93
N GLN A 250 -1.22 -4.32 -15.08
CA GLN A 250 -0.44 -4.83 -16.20
C GLN A 250 0.52 -3.74 -16.68
N ILE A 251 1.82 -4.01 -16.55
CA ILE A 251 2.89 -3.04 -16.77
C ILE A 251 3.64 -3.43 -18.03
N TYR A 252 4.06 -2.45 -18.82
CA TYR A 252 4.90 -2.60 -20.00
C TYR A 252 6.13 -1.72 -19.87
N LEU A 253 7.31 -2.33 -19.87
CA LEU A 253 8.57 -1.57 -19.88
C LEU A 253 8.87 -1.08 -21.30
N ARG A 254 9.28 0.19 -21.43
CA ARG A 254 9.84 0.76 -22.66
C ARG A 254 11.30 0.37 -22.85
N ARG A 255 12.00 0.17 -21.73
CA ARG A 255 13.42 -0.20 -21.64
C ARG A 255 13.68 -0.98 -20.37
N GLU A 256 14.82 -1.64 -20.29
CA GLU A 256 15.26 -2.25 -19.03
C GLU A 256 15.40 -1.18 -17.93
N VAL A 257 15.02 -1.56 -16.73
CA VAL A 257 15.18 -0.77 -15.50
C VAL A 257 16.02 -1.57 -14.50
N THR A 258 16.82 -0.87 -13.71
CA THR A 258 17.69 -1.53 -12.74
C THR A 258 16.89 -2.06 -11.57
N LYS A 259 15.85 -1.34 -11.15
CA LYS A 259 15.01 -1.70 -10.00
C LYS A 259 13.56 -1.37 -10.30
N LEU A 260 12.72 -2.41 -10.37
CA LEU A 260 11.28 -2.26 -10.49
C LEU A 260 10.62 -2.59 -9.14
N GLY A 261 9.94 -1.63 -8.54
CA GLY A 261 9.22 -1.76 -7.28
C GLY A 261 7.72 -1.92 -7.53
N ILE A 262 7.18 -3.07 -7.12
CA ILE A 262 5.77 -3.44 -7.24
C ILE A 262 5.05 -3.19 -5.91
N ALA A 263 3.81 -2.72 -5.98
CA ALA A 263 2.98 -2.38 -4.83
C ALA A 263 3.71 -1.49 -3.81
N PRO A 264 4.28 -0.35 -4.24
CA PRO A 264 5.07 0.48 -3.35
C PRO A 264 4.20 1.14 -2.29
N LEU A 265 4.73 1.19 -1.07
CA LEU A 265 4.21 1.98 0.05
C LEU A 265 5.23 3.05 0.41
N THR A 266 4.77 4.24 0.71
CA THR A 266 5.60 5.37 1.14
C THR A 266 5.07 5.91 2.45
N SER A 267 5.95 6.11 3.43
CA SER A 267 5.59 6.48 4.79
C SER A 267 6.63 7.43 5.40
N MET A 268 6.42 7.80 6.64
CA MET A 268 7.31 8.68 7.40
C MET A 268 7.61 8.08 8.76
N PHE A 269 8.89 8.13 9.14
CA PHE A 269 9.37 7.84 10.49
C PHE A 269 10.43 8.85 10.88
N LEU A 270 10.17 9.66 11.89
CA LEU A 270 11.12 10.63 12.42
C LEU A 270 11.82 10.08 13.67
N TYR A 271 11.07 9.67 14.68
CA TYR A 271 11.54 9.00 15.88
C TYR A 271 10.39 8.28 16.61
N GLY A 272 10.76 7.41 17.53
CA GLY A 272 9.85 6.63 18.37
C GLY A 272 10.59 5.94 19.51
N PRO A 273 9.94 5.07 20.26
CA PRO A 273 10.56 4.41 21.43
C PRO A 273 11.83 3.59 21.12
N ASN A 274 11.94 3.08 19.89
CA ASN A 274 13.12 2.36 19.41
C ASN A 274 14.26 3.27 18.91
N GLN A 275 13.96 4.54 18.70
CA GLN A 275 14.91 5.60 18.36
C GLN A 275 14.39 6.91 18.92
N PRO A 276 14.62 7.19 20.22
CA PRO A 276 14.16 8.41 20.87
C PRO A 276 14.64 9.68 20.19
N SER A 277 13.85 10.75 20.30
CA SER A 277 14.21 12.05 19.76
C SER A 277 15.58 12.51 20.25
N PRO A 278 16.46 13.03 19.38
CA PRO A 278 17.73 13.59 19.79
C PRO A 278 17.58 14.93 20.51
N SER A 279 16.42 15.56 20.44
CA SER A 279 16.11 16.85 21.06
C SER A 279 14.87 16.75 21.96
N VAL A 280 14.72 17.71 22.86
CA VAL A 280 13.55 17.79 23.74
C VAL A 280 12.30 18.05 22.90
N ASN A 281 11.33 17.13 22.96
CA ASN A 281 10.02 17.25 22.35
C ASN A 281 8.98 16.62 23.27
N TYR A 282 7.79 17.23 23.38
CA TYR A 282 6.72 16.68 24.24
C TYR A 282 6.04 15.46 23.60
N ARG A 283 6.15 15.29 22.28
CA ARG A 283 5.62 14.13 21.54
C ARG A 283 6.58 12.95 21.69
N PRO A 284 6.15 11.81 22.25
CA PRO A 284 7.04 10.65 22.44
C PRO A 284 7.43 9.97 21.13
N ALA A 285 6.57 10.05 20.12
CA ALA A 285 6.80 9.48 18.79
C ALA A 285 6.19 10.35 17.69
N ILE A 286 6.83 10.34 16.53
CA ILE A 286 6.36 10.98 15.30
C ILE A 286 6.62 10.01 14.15
N HIS A 287 5.58 9.34 13.67
CA HIS A 287 5.65 8.43 12.53
C HIS A 287 4.28 8.03 12.01
N ASP A 288 4.17 7.82 10.71
CA ASP A 288 2.99 7.25 10.06
C ASP A 288 2.97 5.72 10.14
N SER A 289 4.15 5.12 10.21
CA SER A 289 4.36 3.69 10.42
C SER A 289 5.53 3.50 11.35
N ASN A 290 5.49 2.47 12.21
CA ASN A 290 6.60 2.18 13.13
C ASN A 290 7.37 0.92 12.77
N GLY A 291 6.95 0.17 11.75
CA GLY A 291 7.68 -1.01 11.32
C GLY A 291 7.21 -1.57 9.98
N LEU A 292 8.10 -2.35 9.36
CA LEU A 292 7.79 -3.22 8.24
C LEU A 292 7.50 -4.63 8.75
N ALA A 293 6.37 -5.21 8.38
CA ALA A 293 6.09 -6.62 8.56
C ALA A 293 6.20 -7.35 7.22
N VAL A 294 6.81 -8.55 7.22
CA VAL A 294 6.93 -9.41 6.05
C VAL A 294 6.52 -10.82 6.42
N ASN A 295 5.57 -11.39 5.68
CA ASN A 295 5.23 -12.80 5.71
C ASN A 295 5.82 -13.43 4.45
N ALA A 296 7.07 -13.90 4.54
CA ALA A 296 7.83 -14.42 3.41
C ALA A 296 7.32 -15.79 2.95
N SER A 297 6.88 -16.63 3.91
CA SER A 297 6.30 -17.95 3.69
C SER A 297 5.52 -18.40 4.93
N GLU A 298 4.90 -19.58 4.88
CA GLU A 298 4.17 -20.11 6.04
C GLU A 298 5.08 -20.24 7.27
N GLY A 299 4.70 -19.51 8.35
CA GLY A 299 5.45 -19.50 9.60
C GLY A 299 6.69 -18.60 9.62
N ASP A 300 7.02 -17.93 8.51
CA ASP A 300 8.18 -17.03 8.45
C ASP A 300 7.72 -15.56 8.46
N TRP A 301 7.50 -15.06 9.65
CA TRP A 301 7.12 -13.67 9.89
C TRP A 301 8.29 -12.87 10.43
N VAL A 302 8.53 -11.71 9.82
CA VAL A 302 9.55 -10.74 10.23
C VAL A 302 8.89 -9.43 10.59
N TRP A 303 9.28 -8.88 11.72
CA TRP A 303 8.98 -7.50 12.13
C TRP A 303 10.26 -6.68 12.16
N ARG A 304 10.28 -5.61 11.37
CA ARG A 304 11.41 -4.68 11.27
C ARG A 304 10.98 -3.30 11.73
N PRO A 305 11.28 -2.88 12.98
CA PRO A 305 11.10 -1.49 13.41
C PRO A 305 11.84 -0.53 12.48
N LEU A 306 11.16 0.56 12.11
CA LEU A 306 11.74 1.60 11.26
C LEU A 306 12.73 2.47 12.04
N VAL A 307 13.68 3.04 11.33
CA VAL A 307 14.62 4.00 11.85
C VAL A 307 14.72 5.22 10.91
N ASN A 308 15.15 6.35 11.48
CA ASN A 308 15.59 7.51 10.72
C ASN A 308 17.12 7.51 10.74
N PRO A 309 17.77 6.95 9.71
CA PRO A 309 19.21 6.76 9.72
C PRO A 309 19.96 8.07 9.42
N LYS A 310 21.23 8.15 9.74
CA LYS A 310 22.10 9.27 9.34
C LYS A 310 22.50 9.22 7.87
N LYS A 311 22.46 8.03 7.26
CA LYS A 311 22.78 7.78 5.84
C LYS A 311 21.69 6.89 5.25
N LEU A 312 21.48 6.99 3.95
CA LEU A 312 20.55 6.11 3.23
C LEU A 312 20.80 4.65 3.60
N ALA A 313 19.76 3.96 4.04
CA ALA A 313 19.77 2.54 4.34
C ALA A 313 18.80 1.80 3.42
N VAL A 314 19.25 0.67 2.86
CA VAL A 314 18.42 -0.23 2.05
C VAL A 314 18.58 -1.63 2.60
N ASN A 315 17.46 -2.25 2.98
CA ASN A 315 17.41 -3.61 3.49
C ASN A 315 16.49 -4.46 2.63
N SER A 316 16.80 -5.75 2.50
CA SER A 316 16.06 -6.67 1.65
C SER A 316 15.70 -7.94 2.40
N PHE A 317 14.44 -8.37 2.23
CA PHE A 317 13.89 -9.59 2.82
C PHE A 317 13.49 -10.54 1.70
N GLN A 318 14.27 -11.60 1.52
CA GLN A 318 14.05 -12.58 0.45
C GLN A 318 12.77 -13.37 0.68
N ALA A 319 12.03 -13.61 -0.39
CA ALA A 319 10.83 -14.43 -0.36
C ALA A 319 10.57 -15.09 -1.72
N ASN A 320 9.83 -16.20 -1.67
CA ASN A 320 9.29 -16.85 -2.86
C ASN A 320 7.77 -16.95 -2.70
N ASN A 321 7.04 -16.28 -3.57
CA ASN A 321 5.58 -16.13 -3.44
C ASN A 321 5.18 -15.64 -2.05
N PRO A 322 5.57 -14.39 -1.68
CA PRO A 322 5.28 -13.84 -0.36
C PRO A 322 3.78 -13.86 -0.09
N ARG A 323 3.39 -14.14 1.15
CA ARG A 323 1.99 -14.10 1.56
C ARG A 323 1.51 -12.69 1.88
N GLY A 324 2.42 -11.81 2.22
CA GLY A 324 2.13 -10.40 2.43
C GLY A 324 3.29 -9.61 2.97
N PHE A 325 3.18 -8.30 2.89
CA PHE A 325 4.07 -7.36 3.55
C PHE A 325 3.33 -6.03 3.76
N GLY A 326 3.82 -5.21 4.66
CA GLY A 326 3.21 -3.91 4.86
C GLY A 326 3.98 -3.01 5.81
N LEU A 327 3.73 -1.72 5.68
CA LEU A 327 4.17 -0.71 6.63
C LEU A 327 3.05 -0.53 7.67
N LEU A 328 3.35 -0.88 8.91
CA LEU A 328 2.36 -0.97 9.98
C LEU A 328 2.56 0.09 11.04
N GLN A 329 1.45 0.57 11.57
CA GLN A 329 1.36 1.41 12.75
C GLN A 329 0.79 0.53 13.89
N ARG A 330 1.66 -0.08 14.70
CA ARG A 330 1.25 -1.02 15.76
C ARG A 330 0.79 -0.34 17.05
N SER A 331 0.96 0.97 17.17
CA SER A 331 0.42 1.75 18.26
C SER A 331 -0.66 2.70 17.76
N HIS A 332 -1.85 2.59 18.34
CA HIS A 332 -3.01 3.45 18.10
C HIS A 332 -3.48 4.14 19.37
N ASN A 333 -2.60 4.28 20.36
CA ASN A 333 -2.91 4.99 21.58
C ASN A 333 -2.44 6.45 21.45
N PHE A 334 -3.35 7.39 21.67
CA PHE A 334 -3.04 8.82 21.62
C PHE A 334 -1.86 9.20 22.53
N ARG A 335 -1.71 8.55 23.69
CA ARG A 335 -0.63 8.83 24.65
C ARG A 335 0.76 8.56 24.08
N ASP A 336 0.88 7.71 23.09
CA ASP A 336 2.15 7.38 22.47
C ASP A 336 2.65 8.48 21.53
N TYR A 337 1.75 9.43 21.15
CA TYR A 337 2.03 10.52 20.22
C TYR A 337 1.83 11.91 20.82
N GLN A 338 0.78 12.11 21.63
CA GLN A 338 0.41 13.39 22.25
C GLN A 338 0.16 14.52 21.23
N ASP A 339 -0.27 14.19 20.02
CA ASP A 339 -0.44 15.12 18.91
C ASP A 339 -1.92 15.25 18.54
N LEU A 340 -2.53 16.38 18.84
CA LEU A 340 -3.93 16.67 18.54
C LEU A 340 -4.15 17.14 17.10
N ASP A 341 -3.12 17.67 16.46
CA ASP A 341 -3.21 18.22 15.12
C ASP A 341 -3.07 17.11 14.07
N ASP A 342 -1.98 16.34 14.15
CA ASP A 342 -1.66 15.31 13.19
C ASP A 342 -2.30 13.95 13.48
N ARG A 343 -2.68 13.69 14.76
CA ARG A 343 -3.40 12.48 15.17
C ARG A 343 -2.80 11.20 14.57
N TYR A 344 -1.50 10.97 14.78
CA TYR A 344 -0.80 9.76 14.33
C TYR A 344 -1.43 8.47 14.83
N ASP A 345 -2.10 8.51 15.99
CA ASP A 345 -2.86 7.41 16.56
C ASP A 345 -4.02 6.91 15.68
N LEU A 346 -4.54 7.75 14.77
CA LEU A 346 -5.63 7.43 13.85
C LEU A 346 -5.15 7.06 12.44
N ARG A 347 -3.84 7.08 12.18
CA ARG A 347 -3.27 6.75 10.88
C ARG A 347 -3.20 5.23 10.69
N PRO A 348 -3.69 4.69 9.57
CA PRO A 348 -3.78 3.24 9.38
C PRO A 348 -2.44 2.61 9.02
N SER A 349 -2.34 1.31 9.28
CA SER A 349 -1.40 0.40 8.63
C SER A 349 -1.86 0.12 7.20
N ALA A 350 -0.92 -0.21 6.30
CA ALA A 350 -1.23 -0.77 4.99
C ALA A 350 -0.58 -2.16 4.86
N TRP A 351 -1.42 -3.17 4.64
CA TRP A 351 -1.00 -4.56 4.46
C TRP A 351 -1.31 -5.02 3.04
N ILE A 352 -0.27 -5.45 2.31
CA ILE A 352 -0.34 -5.94 0.93
C ILE A 352 -0.44 -7.46 0.94
N GLU A 353 -1.43 -7.99 0.24
CA GLU A 353 -1.62 -9.42 0.02
C GLU A 353 -1.55 -9.72 -1.48
N PRO A 354 -0.50 -10.38 -1.98
CA PRO A 354 -0.46 -10.88 -3.35
C PRO A 354 -1.67 -11.77 -3.67
N GLN A 355 -2.30 -11.56 -4.82
CA GLN A 355 -3.47 -12.32 -5.26
C GLN A 355 -3.15 -13.37 -6.32
N ASN A 356 -1.97 -13.33 -6.90
CA ASN A 356 -1.39 -14.32 -7.79
C ASN A 356 0.04 -14.62 -7.36
N GLY A 357 0.63 -15.69 -7.88
CA GLY A 357 2.02 -16.02 -7.57
C GLY A 357 2.97 -14.95 -8.10
N TRP A 358 3.74 -14.32 -7.19
CA TRP A 358 4.70 -13.28 -7.55
C TRP A 358 6.11 -13.83 -7.83
N GLY A 359 6.33 -15.12 -7.57
CA GLY A 359 7.61 -15.78 -7.80
C GLY A 359 8.68 -15.42 -6.78
N GLU A 360 9.93 -15.59 -7.18
CA GLU A 360 11.09 -15.24 -6.37
C GLU A 360 11.36 -13.75 -6.43
N GLY A 361 11.72 -13.17 -5.29
CA GLY A 361 12.05 -11.77 -5.16
C GLY A 361 12.36 -11.39 -3.73
N GLN A 362 12.22 -10.12 -3.46
CA GLN A 362 12.48 -9.58 -2.12
C GLN A 362 11.58 -8.39 -1.83
N VAL A 363 11.22 -8.23 -0.57
CA VAL A 363 10.66 -6.98 -0.05
C VAL A 363 11.84 -6.06 0.26
N GLU A 364 11.93 -4.93 -0.40
CA GLU A 364 12.92 -3.88 -0.06
C GLU A 364 12.32 -2.89 0.91
N LEU A 365 13.14 -2.45 1.87
CA LEU A 365 12.90 -1.34 2.75
C LEU A 365 13.98 -0.29 2.52
N VAL A 366 13.54 0.91 2.17
CA VAL A 366 14.39 2.09 1.98
C VAL A 366 14.10 3.08 3.09
N GLU A 367 15.13 3.48 3.83
CA GLU A 367 15.07 4.45 4.92
C GLU A 367 16.01 5.61 4.60
N ILE A 368 15.44 6.79 4.42
CA ILE A 368 16.13 8.01 3.99
C ILE A 368 16.28 8.94 5.21
N PRO A 369 17.44 9.57 5.44
CA PRO A 369 17.57 10.58 6.49
C PRO A 369 16.56 11.72 6.30
N THR A 370 15.85 12.09 7.37
CA THR A 370 14.96 13.26 7.35
C THR A 370 15.17 14.12 8.59
N PRO A 371 15.18 15.47 8.45
CA PRO A 371 15.32 16.39 9.56
C PRO A 371 13.99 16.65 10.31
N ASN A 372 12.85 16.36 9.69
CA ASN A 372 11.52 16.64 10.23
C ASN A 372 10.44 15.72 9.65
N GLU A 373 9.22 15.84 10.14
CA GLU A 373 8.06 15.03 9.76
C GLU A 373 7.42 15.38 8.42
N THR A 374 7.86 16.44 7.75
CA THR A 374 7.20 16.90 6.50
C THR A 374 7.59 16.10 5.26
N ASN A 375 8.64 15.28 5.38
CA ASN A 375 9.14 14.48 4.27
C ASN A 375 8.84 13.01 4.49
N ASP A 376 8.21 12.38 3.52
CA ASP A 376 8.12 10.92 3.46
C ASP A 376 9.53 10.33 3.24
N ASN A 377 10.03 9.61 4.23
CA ASN A 377 11.41 9.10 4.23
C ASN A 377 11.51 7.57 4.24
N ILE A 378 10.38 6.89 4.15
CA ILE A 378 10.29 5.43 4.16
C ILE A 378 9.62 4.96 2.87
N VAL A 379 10.24 4.00 2.19
CA VAL A 379 9.63 3.32 1.03
C VAL A 379 9.80 1.82 1.18
N SER A 380 8.75 1.05 0.91
CA SER A 380 8.83 -0.40 0.83
C SER A 380 8.07 -0.91 -0.39
N PHE A 381 8.61 -1.92 -1.06
CA PHE A 381 8.01 -2.51 -2.25
C PHE A 381 8.51 -3.94 -2.48
N TRP A 382 7.79 -4.68 -3.30
CA TRP A 382 8.26 -5.95 -3.83
C TRP A 382 9.18 -5.73 -5.03
N ARG A 383 10.34 -6.36 -5.03
CA ARG A 383 11.27 -6.41 -6.15
C ARG A 383 11.39 -7.84 -6.66
N PRO A 384 10.87 -8.16 -7.85
CA PRO A 384 11.04 -9.49 -8.45
C PRO A 384 12.51 -9.73 -8.83
N THR A 385 12.98 -10.96 -8.66
CA THR A 385 14.32 -11.39 -9.09
C THR A 385 14.37 -11.68 -10.59
N THR A 386 13.25 -12.11 -11.17
CA THR A 386 13.15 -12.43 -12.59
C THR A 386 13.38 -11.17 -13.43
N SER A 387 14.25 -11.30 -14.44
CA SER A 387 14.45 -10.23 -15.42
C SER A 387 13.18 -10.00 -16.22
N LEU A 388 12.67 -8.76 -16.15
CA LEU A 388 11.46 -8.35 -16.85
C LEU A 388 11.85 -7.73 -18.19
N GLN A 389 11.24 -8.24 -19.27
CA GLN A 389 11.63 -7.86 -20.63
C GLN A 389 10.77 -6.70 -21.15
N PRO A 390 11.38 -5.69 -21.80
CA PRO A 390 10.63 -4.62 -22.47
C PRO A 390 9.61 -5.18 -23.47
N GLY A 391 8.45 -4.53 -23.53
CA GLY A 391 7.38 -4.85 -24.47
C GLY A 391 6.54 -6.09 -24.11
N GLN A 392 6.89 -6.83 -23.06
CA GLN A 392 6.09 -7.94 -22.56
C GLN A 392 5.17 -7.46 -21.43
N PRO A 393 3.94 -8.01 -21.33
CA PRO A 393 3.05 -7.69 -20.22
C PRO A 393 3.60 -8.27 -18.91
N ILE A 394 3.54 -7.48 -17.85
CA ILE A 394 3.97 -7.84 -16.50
C ILE A 394 2.77 -7.66 -15.59
N ASP A 395 2.25 -8.78 -15.08
CA ASP A 395 1.01 -8.81 -14.30
C ASP A 395 1.31 -8.99 -12.81
N PHE A 396 0.82 -8.06 -11.98
CA PHE A 396 0.83 -8.16 -10.54
C PHE A 396 -0.52 -7.76 -9.97
N ASN A 397 -1.18 -8.70 -9.31
CA ASN A 397 -2.46 -8.48 -8.66
C ASN A 397 -2.27 -8.58 -7.15
N TYR A 398 -2.89 -7.68 -6.41
CA TYR A 398 -2.78 -7.64 -4.96
C TYR A 398 -3.96 -6.93 -4.32
N ARG A 399 -4.13 -7.16 -3.03
CA ARG A 399 -5.04 -6.44 -2.16
C ARG A 399 -4.25 -5.58 -1.19
N ILE A 400 -4.73 -4.39 -0.92
CA ILE A 400 -4.22 -3.54 0.16
C ILE A 400 -5.32 -3.40 1.21
N ASN A 401 -4.99 -3.72 2.45
CA ASN A 401 -5.86 -3.50 3.60
C ASN A 401 -5.35 -2.30 4.38
N TRP A 402 -6.15 -1.23 4.45
CA TRP A 402 -5.88 -0.05 5.24
C TRP A 402 -6.61 -0.18 6.57
N THR A 403 -5.89 -0.46 7.65
CA THR A 403 -6.46 -0.93 8.90
C THR A 403 -5.78 -0.32 10.12
N THR A 404 -6.53 -0.18 11.21
CA THR A 404 -6.01 0.06 12.57
C THR A 404 -6.03 -1.21 13.43
N ASN A 405 -6.31 -2.36 12.83
CA ASN A 405 -6.33 -3.67 13.49
C ASN A 405 -5.53 -4.69 12.67
N GLU A 406 -4.22 -4.49 12.58
CA GLU A 406 -3.30 -5.36 11.86
C GLU A 406 -3.13 -6.74 12.53
N ALA A 407 -3.50 -6.88 13.80
CA ALA A 407 -3.43 -8.15 14.53
C ALA A 407 -4.19 -9.29 13.84
N LYS A 408 -5.24 -8.98 13.06
CA LYS A 408 -6.00 -9.96 12.28
C LYS A 408 -5.21 -10.63 11.15
N PHE A 409 -4.09 -10.04 10.73
CA PHE A 409 -3.21 -10.61 9.70
C PHE A 409 -2.08 -11.45 10.30
N HIS A 410 -1.86 -11.38 11.61
CA HIS A 410 -0.85 -12.19 12.27
C HIS A 410 -1.23 -13.67 12.23
N ASN A 411 -0.19 -14.52 12.19
CA ASN A 411 -0.40 -15.95 12.40
C ASN A 411 -0.92 -16.16 13.84
N PRO A 412 -2.10 -16.79 14.04
CA PRO A 412 -2.66 -16.98 15.37
C PRO A 412 -1.78 -17.85 16.29
N ASP A 413 -0.91 -18.68 15.72
CA ASP A 413 0.00 -19.57 16.45
C ASP A 413 1.31 -18.88 16.86
N LEU A 414 1.57 -17.67 16.37
CA LEU A 414 2.78 -16.90 16.68
C LEU A 414 2.44 -15.64 17.46
N ALA A 415 3.26 -15.36 18.45
CA ALA A 415 3.28 -14.07 19.11
C ALA A 415 3.94 -13.01 18.22
N TRP A 416 3.63 -11.76 18.47
CA TRP A 416 4.22 -10.62 17.75
C TRP A 416 4.76 -9.58 18.71
N VAL A 417 5.73 -8.79 18.23
CA VAL A 417 6.31 -7.67 18.97
C VAL A 417 5.33 -6.50 18.98
N THR A 418 4.85 -6.11 20.13
CA THR A 418 3.97 -4.95 20.27
C THR A 418 4.76 -3.67 20.54
N GLN A 419 5.95 -3.79 21.13
CA GLN A 419 6.78 -2.65 21.49
C GLN A 419 8.26 -2.98 21.38
N THR A 420 9.04 -2.03 20.86
CA THR A 420 10.50 -2.03 20.87
C THR A 420 10.97 -0.75 21.55
N LEU A 421 11.60 -0.87 22.73
CA LEU A 421 12.18 0.24 23.46
C LEU A 421 13.70 0.20 23.32
N ARG A 422 14.33 1.35 23.27
CA ARG A 422 15.79 1.47 23.19
C ARG A 422 16.31 2.44 24.23
N SER A 423 17.42 2.05 24.87
CA SER A 423 18.18 2.93 25.76
C SER A 423 19.70 2.65 25.64
N ARG A 424 20.52 3.54 26.18
CA ARG A 424 21.91 3.19 26.43
C ARG A 424 21.97 2.18 27.55
N GLY A 425 22.92 1.25 27.49
CA GLY A 425 23.18 0.33 28.58
C GLY A 425 23.94 1.01 29.73
N GLU A 426 23.66 0.56 30.94
CA GLU A 426 24.24 1.10 32.16
C GLU A 426 24.66 -0.03 33.12
N ILE A 427 25.73 0.18 33.87
CA ILE A 427 26.12 -0.67 34.97
C ILE A 427 25.92 0.08 36.29
N LYS A 428 25.51 -0.65 37.32
CA LYS A 428 25.39 -0.15 38.69
C LYS A 428 26.72 -0.32 39.42
N LYS A 429 27.30 0.79 39.83
CA LYS A 429 28.53 0.80 40.62
C LYS A 429 28.25 0.52 42.12
N THR A 430 29.30 0.24 42.88
CA THR A 430 29.22 -0.07 44.31
C THR A 430 28.59 1.04 45.16
N ASN A 431 28.67 2.29 44.71
CA ASN A 431 28.02 3.46 45.33
C ASN A 431 26.54 3.66 44.88
N LEU A 432 25.94 2.66 44.23
CA LEU A 432 24.58 2.67 43.70
C LEU A 432 24.35 3.63 42.51
N VAL A 433 25.37 4.33 42.05
CA VAL A 433 25.30 5.17 40.84
C VAL A 433 25.31 4.28 39.61
N ARG A 434 24.47 4.64 38.62
CA ARG A 434 24.45 4.00 37.29
C ARG A 434 25.31 4.79 36.32
N GLU A 435 26.18 4.12 35.61
CA GLU A 435 27.05 4.72 34.60
C GLU A 435 26.90 4.01 33.27
N PRO A 436 26.92 4.75 32.12
CA PRO A 436 26.95 4.14 30.80
C PRO A 436 28.14 3.19 30.66
N ASP A 437 27.91 2.06 29.95
CA ASP A 437 28.94 1.04 29.75
C ASP A 437 29.28 0.81 28.26
N GLY A 438 28.84 1.69 27.39
CA GLY A 438 29.07 1.62 25.94
C GLY A 438 28.19 0.62 25.22
N THR A 439 27.23 -0.01 25.90
CA THR A 439 26.26 -0.89 25.27
C THR A 439 24.98 -0.16 24.88
N THR A 440 24.24 -0.71 23.90
CA THR A 440 22.85 -0.36 23.61
C THR A 440 21.93 -1.46 24.15
N SER A 441 20.88 -1.05 24.84
CA SER A 441 19.87 -1.95 25.39
C SER A 441 18.58 -1.85 24.58
N PHE A 442 18.01 -3.00 24.22
CA PHE A 442 16.66 -3.12 23.67
C PHE A 442 15.77 -3.90 24.62
N VAL A 443 14.51 -3.46 24.69
CA VAL A 443 13.45 -4.14 25.42
C VAL A 443 12.31 -4.41 24.43
N LEU A 444 12.00 -5.68 24.24
CA LEU A 444 10.97 -6.14 23.30
C LEU A 444 9.84 -6.77 24.06
N ASP A 445 8.61 -6.31 23.83
CA ASP A 445 7.41 -6.91 24.40
C ASP A 445 6.67 -7.73 23.36
N PHE A 446 6.53 -9.03 23.63
CA PHE A 446 5.83 -9.99 22.79
C PHE A 446 4.47 -10.31 23.39
N VAL A 447 3.45 -10.28 22.56
CA VAL A 447 2.08 -10.65 22.92
C VAL A 447 1.48 -11.62 21.90
N GLY A 448 0.47 -12.34 22.30
CA GLY A 448 -0.28 -13.23 21.42
C GLY A 448 -1.06 -14.27 22.21
N PRO A 449 -2.11 -14.89 21.63
CA PRO A 449 -2.93 -15.89 22.32
C PRO A 449 -2.12 -17.09 22.80
N GLY A 450 -1.14 -17.55 22.00
CA GLY A 450 -0.28 -18.68 22.35
C GLY A 450 0.56 -18.42 23.61
N LEU A 451 1.09 -17.21 23.77
CA LEU A 451 1.87 -16.86 24.97
C LEU A 451 1.00 -16.77 26.23
N LYS A 452 -0.23 -16.26 26.10
CA LYS A 452 -1.18 -16.20 27.22
C LYS A 452 -1.59 -17.58 27.73
N ALA A 453 -1.65 -18.56 26.84
CA ALA A 453 -2.06 -19.93 27.14
C ALA A 453 -0.95 -20.77 27.80
N LEU A 454 0.31 -20.29 27.80
CA LEU A 454 1.41 -21.02 28.42
C LEU A 454 1.25 -21.11 29.95
N ALA A 455 1.69 -22.23 30.51
CA ALA A 455 1.76 -22.43 31.97
C ALA A 455 2.62 -21.35 32.63
N PRO A 456 2.35 -20.98 33.90
CA PRO A 456 3.14 -19.95 34.61
C PRO A 456 4.64 -20.24 34.68
N ASP A 457 5.02 -21.50 34.71
CA ASP A 457 6.38 -22.02 34.79
C ASP A 457 6.96 -22.47 33.44
N ALA A 458 6.30 -22.12 32.33
CA ALA A 458 6.76 -22.48 30.99
C ALA A 458 8.17 -21.92 30.74
N ASN A 459 9.06 -22.78 30.26
CA ASN A 459 10.41 -22.39 29.87
C ASN A 459 10.40 -21.71 28.51
N VAL A 460 10.42 -20.38 28.50
CA VAL A 460 10.51 -19.55 27.30
C VAL A 460 11.88 -18.90 27.24
N THR A 461 12.56 -19.07 26.11
CA THR A 461 13.86 -18.50 25.85
C THR A 461 13.86 -17.72 24.54
N ALA A 462 14.91 -16.97 24.27
CA ALA A 462 15.11 -16.27 23.01
C ALA A 462 16.21 -16.93 22.18
N ASP A 463 15.97 -17.02 20.87
CA ASP A 463 17.01 -17.27 19.88
C ASP A 463 17.46 -15.92 19.34
N ILE A 464 18.75 -15.59 19.52
CA ILE A 464 19.30 -14.28 19.16
C ILE A 464 20.49 -14.51 18.24
N SER A 465 20.46 -13.91 17.07
CA SER A 465 21.59 -13.84 16.15
C SER A 465 21.98 -12.41 15.87
N MET A 466 23.27 -12.17 15.77
CA MET A 466 23.84 -10.89 15.39
C MET A 466 24.75 -11.05 14.20
N GLY A 467 24.75 -10.05 13.32
CA GLY A 467 25.72 -9.96 12.25
C GLY A 467 27.15 -9.85 12.77
N ASP A 468 28.11 -9.92 11.86
CA ASP A 468 29.55 -9.98 12.19
C ASP A 468 30.04 -8.85 13.10
N ASN A 469 29.39 -7.68 13.06
CA ASN A 469 29.75 -6.51 13.83
C ASN A 469 29.13 -6.46 15.24
N GLY A 470 28.17 -7.33 15.55
CA GLY A 470 27.49 -7.32 16.84
C GLY A 470 28.14 -8.25 17.88
N GLU A 471 28.12 -7.83 19.13
CA GLU A 471 28.44 -8.64 20.29
C GLU A 471 27.26 -8.59 21.26
N LEU A 472 26.68 -9.77 21.58
CA LEU A 472 25.66 -9.89 22.62
C LEU A 472 26.33 -9.87 24.00
N VAL A 473 26.04 -8.86 24.81
CA VAL A 473 26.57 -8.72 26.14
C VAL A 473 25.73 -9.47 27.18
N SER A 474 24.41 -9.37 27.05
CA SER A 474 23.47 -10.10 27.91
C SER A 474 22.09 -10.17 27.28
N SER A 475 21.30 -11.18 27.65
CA SER A 475 19.89 -11.27 27.35
C SER A 475 19.12 -11.90 28.51
N ASN A 476 17.86 -11.49 28.66
CA ASN A 476 16.94 -12.05 29.63
C ASN A 476 15.54 -12.13 29.04
N VAL A 477 14.83 -13.24 29.29
CA VAL A 477 13.43 -13.41 28.92
C VAL A 477 12.64 -13.61 30.19
N GLU A 478 11.61 -12.79 30.39
CA GLU A 478 10.72 -12.92 31.54
C GLU A 478 9.25 -12.74 31.15
N ARG A 479 8.38 -13.37 31.92
CA ARG A 479 6.94 -13.19 31.75
C ARG A 479 6.54 -11.78 32.19
N ASN A 480 5.77 -11.09 31.34
CA ASN A 480 5.20 -9.80 31.69
C ASN A 480 3.73 -9.96 32.13
N PRO A 481 3.45 -9.88 33.43
CA PRO A 481 2.09 -10.08 33.93
C PRO A 481 1.15 -8.92 33.64
N VAL A 482 1.69 -7.75 33.25
CA VAL A 482 0.88 -6.55 32.99
C VAL A 482 -0.04 -6.73 31.78
N PHE A 483 0.46 -7.39 30.73
CA PHE A 483 -0.33 -7.63 29.50
C PHE A 483 -0.38 -9.12 29.08
N GLY A 484 0.18 -10.02 29.89
CA GLY A 484 0.08 -11.47 29.68
C GLY A 484 0.95 -12.00 28.54
N GLY A 485 2.08 -11.35 28.28
CA GLY A 485 3.07 -11.74 27.29
C GLY A 485 4.43 -12.01 27.90
N TYR A 486 5.47 -11.87 27.09
CA TYR A 486 6.87 -12.02 27.51
C TYR A 486 7.69 -10.82 27.07
N ARG A 487 8.65 -10.45 27.92
CA ARG A 487 9.64 -9.40 27.66
C ARG A 487 10.99 -10.03 27.41
N LEU A 488 11.63 -9.64 26.31
CA LEU A 488 13.04 -9.90 26.05
C LEU A 488 13.83 -8.61 26.23
N GLU A 489 14.78 -8.64 27.16
CA GLU A 489 15.79 -7.60 27.28
C GLU A 489 17.08 -8.11 26.67
N LEU A 490 17.72 -7.30 25.83
CA LEU A 490 19.01 -7.64 25.26
C LEU A 490 19.94 -6.43 25.24
N ARG A 491 21.23 -6.66 25.53
CA ARG A 491 22.26 -5.64 25.49
C ARG A 491 23.34 -6.04 24.51
N MET A 492 23.71 -5.10 23.67
CA MET A 492 24.67 -5.32 22.60
C MET A 492 25.65 -4.16 22.49
N LYS A 493 26.79 -4.44 21.88
CA LYS A 493 27.76 -3.42 21.49
C LYS A 493 28.33 -3.74 20.10
N PRO A 494 28.74 -2.70 19.34
CA PRO A 494 29.45 -2.92 18.09
C PRO A 494 30.91 -3.31 18.38
N LYS A 495 31.47 -4.19 17.55
CA LYS A 495 32.92 -4.44 17.50
C LYS A 495 33.64 -3.27 16.81
N ASP A 496 33.01 -2.68 15.80
CA ASP A 496 33.42 -1.50 15.07
C ASP A 496 32.29 -0.46 15.10
N PRO A 497 32.45 0.66 15.83
CA PRO A 497 31.40 1.69 15.94
C PRO A 497 31.03 2.36 14.62
N ALA A 498 31.90 2.29 13.60
CA ALA A 498 31.64 2.86 12.29
C ALA A 498 30.69 2.01 11.42
N LYS A 499 30.34 0.79 11.88
CA LYS A 499 29.48 -0.14 11.14
C LYS A 499 28.17 -0.40 11.88
N PRO A 500 27.06 -0.65 11.16
CA PRO A 500 25.80 -1.02 11.79
C PRO A 500 25.85 -2.43 12.41
N ILE A 501 24.93 -2.69 13.33
CA ILE A 501 24.67 -4.04 13.85
C ILE A 501 23.33 -4.52 13.30
N ASP A 502 23.34 -5.66 12.62
CA ASP A 502 22.13 -6.37 12.23
C ASP A 502 21.81 -7.46 13.28
N THR A 503 20.61 -7.45 13.82
CA THR A 503 20.18 -8.33 14.91
C THR A 503 18.86 -8.97 14.59
N ARG A 504 18.71 -10.25 14.92
CA ARG A 504 17.45 -10.99 14.85
C ARG A 504 17.19 -11.69 16.17
N ALA A 505 15.93 -11.70 16.60
CA ALA A 505 15.52 -12.40 17.80
C ALA A 505 14.08 -12.94 17.66
N PHE A 506 13.84 -14.12 18.22
CA PHE A 506 12.49 -14.66 18.37
C PHE A 506 12.41 -15.51 19.65
N LEU A 507 11.20 -15.69 20.16
CA LEU A 507 10.93 -16.55 21.31
C LEU A 507 10.76 -17.99 20.89
N LYS A 508 11.23 -18.92 21.73
CA LYS A 508 11.07 -20.37 21.58
C LYS A 508 10.78 -21.03 22.92
N ASP A 509 10.13 -22.18 22.87
CA ASP A 509 9.87 -23.01 24.06
C ASP A 509 11.08 -23.87 24.47
N GLY A 510 10.90 -24.65 25.54
CA GLY A 510 11.94 -25.55 26.03
C GLY A 510 12.31 -26.70 25.09
N GLN A 511 11.52 -26.97 24.04
CA GLN A 511 11.79 -27.95 22.98
C GLN A 511 12.41 -27.30 21.75
N GLY A 512 12.60 -25.97 21.75
CA GLY A 512 13.15 -25.23 20.63
C GLY A 512 12.12 -24.86 19.56
N GLN A 513 10.82 -25.08 19.81
CA GLN A 513 9.76 -24.68 18.89
C GLN A 513 9.59 -23.16 18.94
N ARG A 514 9.46 -22.53 17.77
CA ARG A 514 9.22 -21.09 17.62
C ARG A 514 7.87 -20.68 18.20
N LEU A 515 7.86 -19.65 19.01
CA LEU A 515 6.68 -19.07 19.65
C LEU A 515 6.30 -17.69 19.10
N SER A 516 7.19 -17.04 18.38
CA SER A 516 6.95 -15.66 17.92
C SER A 516 7.43 -15.41 16.49
N GLU A 517 6.97 -14.31 15.90
CA GLU A 517 7.63 -13.71 14.73
C GLU A 517 9.10 -13.40 15.04
N THR A 518 9.90 -13.18 14.01
CA THR A 518 11.28 -12.72 14.12
C THR A 518 11.31 -11.20 14.20
N TRP A 519 11.77 -10.65 15.32
CA TRP A 519 12.19 -9.26 15.39
C TRP A 519 13.54 -9.12 14.66
N SER A 520 13.60 -8.21 13.71
CA SER A 520 14.82 -7.88 12.96
C SER A 520 15.13 -6.40 13.16
N ASN A 521 16.34 -6.07 13.51
CA ASN A 521 16.72 -4.68 13.77
C ASN A 521 18.10 -4.36 13.20
N MET A 522 18.23 -3.20 12.63
CA MET A 522 19.53 -2.63 12.30
C MET A 522 19.79 -1.45 13.22
N LEU A 523 20.75 -1.59 14.12
CA LEU A 523 21.26 -0.46 14.88
C LEU A 523 22.25 0.29 13.98
N PRO A 524 21.93 1.55 13.59
CA PRO A 524 22.83 2.34 12.74
C PRO A 524 24.19 2.56 13.42
N SER A 525 25.22 2.77 12.60
CA SER A 525 26.53 3.20 13.11
C SER A 525 26.45 4.58 13.76
N ASP A 526 27.34 4.87 14.68
CA ASP A 526 27.46 6.20 15.30
C ASP A 526 28.14 7.22 14.36
N ALA A 527 28.69 6.78 13.24
CA ALA A 527 29.44 7.58 12.25
C ALA A 527 28.57 8.30 11.23
#